data_f2f86594a0cf5ee6616df636209f5803
#
_entry.id   f2f86594a0cf5ee6616df636209f5803
#
_cell.length_a   1.000
_cell.length_b   1.000
_cell.length_c   1.000
_cell.angle_alpha   90.00
_cell.angle_beta   90.00
_cell.angle_gamma   90.00
#
_symmetry.space_group_name_H-M   'P 1'
#
loop_
_entity.id
_entity.type
_entity.pdbx_description
1 polymer ?
#
loop_
_entity_poly.entity_id
_entity_poly.type
_entity_poly.pdbx_seq_one_letter_code
_entity_poly.pdbx_strand_id
1 'polypeptide(L)'
;MSETTEHASAAPASSPASSHVPAWRGHGTVPVNLVLEGGAMRGQFTAGVLDFFMDQKLFCERVIGVSAGALCGYNYVAGEDGRTCYLNTKYCDDWRYLSMKSFVRTGNACGREF
;
A
#
# COMPACT_ATOMS: atom_id res chain seq x y z
N MET A 1 -1.81 -54.03 26.00
CA MET A 1 -2.58 -53.48 24.85
C MET A 1 -2.79 -52.01 25.14
N SER A 2 -1.91 -51.15 24.68
CA SER A 2 -2.02 -49.71 24.77
C SER A 2 -1.68 -49.15 23.42
N GLU A 3 -2.69 -48.73 22.68
CA GLU A 3 -2.57 -48.04 21.41
C GLU A 3 -2.21 -46.57 21.67
N THR A 4 -1.04 -46.23 21.28
CA THR A 4 -0.55 -44.85 21.27
C THR A 4 -1.03 -44.21 19.97
N THR A 5 -2.03 -43.36 20.06
CA THR A 5 -2.46 -42.53 18.94
C THR A 5 -1.48 -41.39 18.73
N GLU A 6 -0.68 -41.50 17.71
CA GLU A 6 0.21 -40.46 17.21
C GLU A 6 -0.60 -39.35 16.54
N HIS A 7 -0.75 -38.21 17.19
CA HIS A 7 -1.25 -37.01 16.57
C HIS A 7 -0.17 -36.42 15.67
N ALA A 8 -0.24 -36.74 14.41
CA ALA A 8 0.55 -36.06 13.39
C ALA A 8 0.01 -34.63 13.24
N SER A 9 0.72 -33.65 13.82
CA SER A 9 0.51 -32.24 13.59
C SER A 9 0.95 -31.91 12.16
N ALA A 10 -0.01 -31.80 11.25
CA ALA A 10 0.24 -31.27 9.93
C ALA A 10 0.53 -29.77 10.04
N ALA A 11 1.76 -29.35 9.75
CA ALA A 11 2.11 -27.95 9.58
C ALA A 11 1.24 -27.34 8.46
N PRO A 12 0.73 -26.10 8.62
CA PRO A 12 -0.01 -25.46 7.54
C PRO A 12 0.90 -25.29 6.34
N ALA A 13 0.47 -25.81 5.19
CA ALA A 13 1.15 -25.62 3.92
C ALA A 13 1.33 -24.12 3.68
N SER A 14 2.59 -23.68 3.57
CA SER A 14 2.94 -22.34 3.16
C SER A 14 2.30 -22.11 1.79
N SER A 15 1.34 -21.20 1.73
CA SER A 15 0.83 -20.68 0.46
C SER A 15 2.03 -20.27 -0.39
N PRO A 16 2.11 -20.65 -1.66
CA PRO A 16 3.14 -20.14 -2.54
C PRO A 16 3.00 -18.62 -2.53
N ALA A 17 4.08 -17.93 -2.15
CA ALA A 17 4.15 -16.49 -2.26
C ALA A 17 3.73 -16.15 -3.69
N SER A 18 2.56 -15.55 -3.84
CA SER A 18 2.09 -15.04 -5.11
C SER A 18 3.20 -14.12 -5.61
N SER A 19 3.87 -14.51 -6.68
CA SER A 19 4.86 -13.67 -7.33
C SER A 19 4.09 -12.53 -7.97
N HIS A 20 3.83 -11.48 -7.18
CA HIS A 20 3.16 -10.28 -7.63
C HIS A 20 4.08 -9.59 -8.64
N VAL A 21 3.81 -9.84 -9.92
CA VAL A 21 4.50 -9.16 -11.00
C VAL A 21 3.86 -7.79 -11.15
N PRO A 22 4.60 -6.69 -10.94
CA PRO A 22 4.05 -5.36 -11.10
C PRO A 22 3.42 -5.19 -12.48
N ALA A 23 2.25 -4.56 -12.53
CA ALA A 23 1.44 -4.42 -13.76
C ALA A 23 2.20 -3.71 -14.90
N TRP A 24 3.18 -2.86 -14.59
CA TRP A 24 3.99 -2.15 -15.59
C TRP A 24 4.96 -3.05 -16.37
N ARG A 25 5.34 -4.23 -15.85
CA ARG A 25 6.31 -5.12 -16.53
C ARG A 25 5.88 -5.60 -17.90
N GLY A 26 4.58 -5.64 -18.17
CA GLY A 26 4.04 -6.07 -19.47
C GLY A 26 3.73 -4.93 -20.45
N HIS A 27 3.82 -3.67 -20.02
CA HIS A 27 3.32 -2.53 -20.80
C HIS A 27 4.38 -1.49 -21.16
N GLY A 28 5.59 -1.61 -20.59
CA GLY A 28 6.64 -0.60 -20.75
C GLY A 28 6.35 0.68 -19.96
N THR A 29 7.27 1.61 -20.02
CA THR A 29 7.16 2.90 -19.33
C THR A 29 7.28 4.05 -20.32
N VAL A 30 6.64 5.19 -20.02
CA VAL A 30 6.82 6.42 -20.77
C VAL A 30 8.01 7.21 -20.19
N PRO A 31 8.83 7.88 -21.02
CA PRO A 31 10.05 8.57 -20.59
C PRO A 31 9.73 9.93 -19.94
N VAL A 32 8.90 9.91 -18.89
CA VAL A 32 8.53 11.09 -18.11
C VAL A 32 8.85 10.89 -16.64
N ASN A 33 9.11 11.97 -15.93
CA ASN A 33 9.28 11.98 -14.50
C ASN A 33 7.98 12.42 -13.84
N LEU A 34 7.48 11.61 -12.92
CA LEU A 34 6.30 11.90 -12.12
C LEU A 34 6.74 12.41 -10.76
N VAL A 35 6.33 13.62 -10.41
CA VAL A 35 6.63 14.25 -9.12
C VAL A 35 5.34 14.38 -8.34
N LEU A 36 5.30 13.77 -7.15
CA LEU A 36 4.13 13.70 -6.28
C LEU A 36 4.38 14.50 -5.01
N GLU A 37 3.64 15.58 -4.84
CA GLU A 37 3.75 16.43 -3.66
C GLU A 37 3.20 15.75 -2.40
N GLY A 38 3.67 16.20 -1.24
CA GLY A 38 3.07 15.90 0.05
C GLY A 38 1.77 16.67 0.25
N GLY A 39 0.98 16.28 1.23
CA GLY A 39 -0.27 16.99 1.54
C GLY A 39 -1.26 16.22 2.39
N ALA A 40 -0.80 15.23 3.15
CA ALA A 40 -1.63 14.40 4.01
C ALA A 40 -2.89 13.89 3.26
N MET A 41 -4.10 14.22 3.75
CA MET A 41 -5.36 13.75 3.14
C MET A 41 -5.61 14.27 1.72
N ARG A 42 -4.93 15.34 1.27
CA ARG A 42 -4.98 15.77 -0.14
C ARG A 42 -4.36 14.76 -1.10
N GLY A 43 -3.51 13.86 -0.60
CA GLY A 43 -3.00 12.72 -1.34
C GLY A 43 -4.08 11.80 -1.90
N GLN A 44 -5.31 11.90 -1.41
CA GLN A 44 -6.46 11.17 -1.97
C GLN A 44 -6.74 11.56 -3.43
N PHE A 45 -6.60 12.83 -3.77
CA PHE A 45 -6.69 13.28 -5.17
C PHE A 45 -5.57 12.67 -6.02
N THR A 46 -4.34 12.70 -5.51
CA THR A 46 -3.17 12.08 -6.17
C THR A 46 -3.40 10.59 -6.40
N ALA A 47 -3.92 9.87 -5.41
CA ALA A 47 -4.22 8.45 -5.53
C ALA A 47 -5.22 8.17 -6.66
N GLY A 48 -6.32 8.94 -6.75
CA GLY A 48 -7.30 8.77 -7.83
C GLY A 48 -6.72 9.04 -9.23
N VAL A 49 -5.82 10.01 -9.37
CA VAL A 49 -5.12 10.26 -10.65
C VAL A 49 -4.21 9.07 -11.01
N LEU A 50 -3.50 8.51 -10.04
CA LEU A 50 -2.61 7.39 -10.28
C LEU A 50 -3.37 6.09 -10.57
N ASP A 51 -4.52 5.87 -9.94
CA ASP A 51 -5.40 4.76 -10.25
C ASP A 51 -5.88 4.86 -11.72
N PHE A 52 -6.27 6.06 -12.16
CA PHE A 52 -6.59 6.29 -13.57
C PHE A 52 -5.41 6.01 -14.51
N PHE A 53 -4.18 6.41 -14.14
CA PHE A 53 -3.00 6.09 -14.93
C PHE A 53 -2.77 4.58 -15.04
N MET A 54 -2.96 3.85 -13.95
CA MET A 54 -2.85 2.40 -13.95
C MET A 54 -3.91 1.74 -14.83
N ASP A 55 -5.15 2.22 -14.79
CA ASP A 55 -6.23 1.75 -15.68
C ASP A 55 -5.89 1.94 -17.15
N GLN A 56 -5.28 3.07 -17.50
CA GLN A 56 -4.85 3.37 -18.86
C GLN A 56 -3.52 2.71 -19.24
N LYS A 57 -2.93 1.90 -18.35
CA LYS A 57 -1.62 1.27 -18.53
C LYS A 57 -0.50 2.30 -18.77
N LEU A 58 -0.64 3.47 -18.19
CA LEU A 58 0.33 4.55 -18.27
C LEU A 58 1.26 4.48 -17.06
N PHE A 59 2.51 4.06 -17.28
CA PHE A 59 3.53 3.96 -16.25
C PHE A 59 4.70 4.88 -16.55
N CYS A 60 5.03 5.75 -15.60
CA CYS A 60 6.14 6.69 -15.74
C CYS A 60 7.47 6.01 -15.43
N GLU A 61 8.52 6.41 -16.15
CA GLU A 61 9.86 5.84 -15.97
C GLU A 61 10.45 6.12 -14.59
N ARG A 62 10.18 7.31 -14.05
CA ARG A 62 10.65 7.71 -12.73
C ARG A 62 9.53 8.33 -11.92
N VAL A 63 9.50 7.99 -10.64
CA VAL A 63 8.52 8.52 -9.69
C VAL A 63 9.27 9.07 -8.48
N ILE A 64 9.00 10.31 -8.15
CA ILE A 64 9.53 10.99 -6.97
C ILE A 64 8.34 11.45 -6.14
N GLY A 65 8.29 11.06 -4.88
CA GLY A 65 7.19 11.40 -3.98
C GLY A 65 7.67 11.89 -2.62
N VAL A 66 6.91 12.80 -2.03
CA VAL A 66 7.16 13.33 -0.68
C VAL A 66 5.94 13.06 0.19
N SER A 67 6.15 12.53 1.42
CA SER A 67 5.07 12.27 2.39
C SER A 67 3.92 11.44 1.79
N ALA A 68 2.69 11.93 1.80
CA ALA A 68 1.54 11.26 1.18
C ALA A 68 1.78 10.91 -0.32
N GLY A 69 2.50 11.79 -1.04
CA GLY A 69 2.90 11.51 -2.43
C GLY A 69 3.86 10.32 -2.54
N ALA A 70 4.74 10.10 -1.57
CA ALA A 70 5.61 8.93 -1.55
C ALA A 70 4.81 7.63 -1.36
N LEU A 71 3.78 7.63 -0.52
CA LEU A 71 2.90 6.48 -0.33
C LEU A 71 2.07 6.17 -1.59
N CYS A 72 1.53 7.21 -2.23
CA CYS A 72 0.83 7.06 -3.50
C CYS A 72 1.76 6.51 -4.59
N GLY A 73 2.96 7.08 -4.70
CA GLY A 73 3.97 6.65 -5.67
C GLY A 73 4.42 5.21 -5.47
N TYR A 74 4.58 4.78 -4.21
CA TYR A 74 4.89 3.39 -3.89
C TYR A 74 3.82 2.43 -4.43
N ASN A 75 2.54 2.69 -4.15
CA ASN A 75 1.45 1.85 -4.62
C ASN A 75 1.35 1.84 -6.16
N TYR A 76 1.56 2.99 -6.80
CA TYR A 76 1.59 3.10 -8.26
C TYR A 76 2.72 2.27 -8.88
N VAL A 77 3.94 2.36 -8.34
CA VAL A 77 5.08 1.55 -8.82
C VAL A 77 4.87 0.06 -8.54
N ALA A 78 4.23 -0.28 -7.43
CA ALA A 78 3.86 -1.66 -7.12
C ALA A 78 2.74 -2.20 -8.01
N GLY A 79 1.98 -1.33 -8.69
CA GLY A 79 0.81 -1.71 -9.49
C GLY A 79 -0.40 -2.11 -8.64
N GLU A 80 -0.51 -1.53 -7.43
CA GLU A 80 -1.60 -1.81 -6.49
C GLU A 80 -2.73 -0.78 -6.63
N ASP A 81 -3.61 -1.05 -7.59
CA ASP A 81 -4.77 -0.24 -7.91
C ASP A 81 -5.76 -0.11 -6.73
N GLY A 82 -6.25 1.11 -6.50
CA GLY A 82 -7.26 1.43 -5.48
C GLY A 82 -6.79 1.31 -4.02
N ARG A 83 -5.59 0.77 -3.76
CA ARG A 83 -5.13 0.51 -2.39
C ARG A 83 -5.01 1.76 -1.54
N THR A 84 -4.44 2.84 -2.09
CA THR A 84 -4.27 4.09 -1.34
C THR A 84 -5.62 4.70 -0.99
N CYS A 85 -6.56 4.74 -1.93
CA CYS A 85 -7.92 5.22 -1.71
C CYS A 85 -8.64 4.38 -0.65
N TYR A 86 -8.53 3.06 -0.76
CA TYR A 86 -9.15 2.15 0.20
C TYR A 86 -8.63 2.33 1.63
N LEU A 87 -7.31 2.39 1.82
CA LEU A 87 -6.70 2.56 3.14
C LEU A 87 -7.08 3.90 3.76
N ASN A 88 -7.00 4.98 3.00
CA ASN A 88 -7.34 6.31 3.48
C ASN A 88 -8.84 6.44 3.82
N THR A 89 -9.72 5.81 3.04
CA THR A 89 -11.15 5.86 3.30
C THR A 89 -11.55 4.98 4.48
N LYS A 90 -10.98 3.78 4.56
CA LYS A 90 -11.34 2.82 5.61
C LYS A 90 -10.82 3.22 6.99
N TYR A 91 -9.65 3.82 7.04
CA TYR A 91 -8.96 4.14 8.30
C TYR A 91 -8.89 5.63 8.61
N CYS A 92 -9.59 6.48 7.86
CA CYS A 92 -9.56 7.94 8.09
C CYS A 92 -10.02 8.33 9.50
N ASP A 93 -10.97 7.60 10.08
CA ASP A 93 -11.49 7.83 11.42
C ASP A 93 -10.82 6.97 12.50
N ASP A 94 -9.90 6.09 12.11
CA ASP A 94 -9.20 5.23 13.06
C ASP A 94 -8.05 5.99 13.72
N TRP A 95 -8.16 6.25 15.01
CA TRP A 95 -7.15 6.96 15.79
C TRP A 95 -5.78 6.26 15.78
N ARG A 96 -5.72 4.97 15.44
CA ARG A 96 -4.49 4.19 15.34
C ARG A 96 -3.75 4.47 14.04
N TYR A 97 -4.47 4.83 12.97
CA TYR A 97 -3.89 5.05 11.65
C TYR A 97 -3.21 6.43 11.54
N LEU A 98 -3.96 7.49 11.78
CA LEU A 98 -3.41 8.86 11.78
C LEU A 98 -4.26 9.76 12.69
N SER A 99 -3.71 10.21 13.83
CA SER A 99 -4.48 11.00 14.78
C SER A 99 -3.63 12.08 15.43
N MET A 100 -4.12 13.33 15.34
CA MET A 100 -3.56 14.44 16.10
C MET A 100 -3.67 14.21 17.61
N LYS A 101 -4.72 13.52 18.06
CA LYS A 101 -4.90 13.16 19.47
C LYS A 101 -3.82 12.19 19.94
N SER A 102 -3.45 11.23 19.11
CA SER A 102 -2.34 10.33 19.38
C SER A 102 -1.01 11.07 19.40
N PHE A 103 -0.79 11.97 18.44
CA PHE A 103 0.43 12.79 18.38
C PHE A 103 0.64 13.64 19.62
N VAL A 104 -0.40 14.34 20.08
CA VAL A 104 -0.32 15.20 21.30
C VAL A 104 -0.08 14.36 22.55
N ARG A 105 -0.61 13.14 22.60
CA ARG A 105 -0.53 12.29 23.80
C ARG A 105 0.76 11.45 23.86
N THR A 106 1.27 10.99 22.74
CA THR A 106 2.37 10.00 22.67
C THR A 106 3.57 10.47 21.87
N GLY A 107 3.49 11.61 21.19
CA GLY A 107 4.49 12.09 20.24
C GLY A 107 4.50 11.36 18.90
N ASN A 108 3.64 10.35 18.71
CA ASN A 108 3.52 9.59 17.47
C ASN A 108 2.18 9.82 16.80
N ALA A 109 2.20 10.18 15.52
CA ALA A 109 0.99 10.40 14.74
C ALA A 109 0.30 9.08 14.36
N CYS A 110 1.04 7.97 14.28
CA CYS A 110 0.51 6.64 14.02
C CYS A 110 0.50 5.82 15.33
N GLY A 111 -0.50 4.98 15.48
CA GLY A 111 -0.54 4.01 16.57
C GLY A 111 0.58 2.97 16.42
N ARG A 112 0.98 2.34 17.54
CA ARG A 112 2.04 1.33 17.55
C ARG A 112 1.71 0.03 16.80
N GLU A 113 0.46 -0.12 16.37
CA GLU A 113 -0.06 -1.34 15.75
C GLU A 113 -0.12 -1.26 14.22
N PHE A 114 0.45 -0.21 13.64
CA PHE A 114 0.57 -0.05 12.18
C PHE A 114 2.03 0.11 11.78
#